data_76610616e7e90d44068cd472ac1b4c15
#
_entry.id   76610616e7e90d44068cd472ac1b4c15
#
_cell.length_a   1.000
_cell.length_b   1.000
_cell.length_c   1.000
_cell.angle_alpha   90.00
_cell.angle_beta   90.00
_cell.angle_gamma   90.00
#
_symmetry.space_group_name_H-M   'P 1'
#
loop_
_entity.id
_entity.type
_entity.pdbx_description
1 polymer ?
#
loop_
_entity_poly.entity_id
_entity_poly.type
_entity_poly.pdbx_seq_one_letter_code
_entity_poly.pdbx_strand_id
1 'polypeptide(L)'
;MTSNLNLLQRSCALLLAGAALAFMGCDDTKPAPPAQPKTSQFETGRFALQKMIPAARSWSPDANPIQLTSSTNSESIGHDGKSGFWRAVFASPARGKSEPFSWSGLVDPDVPRGVNHGVEDTYSAANRSMMTWDLNYLKVDTDQAFETAQQHGGKTLLEKESKLPVTYLLDFDAMSHQLRWHVIYGTPAKLTVFVDASSGNFLRKE
;
A
#
# COMPACT_ATOMS: atom_id res chain seq x y z
N MET A 1 -82.53 2.15 24.82
CA MET A 1 -82.82 1.01 25.71
C MET A 1 -81.53 0.81 26.48
N THR A 2 -81.54 1.37 27.63
CA THR A 2 -81.46 0.82 28.97
C THR A 2 -80.11 0.30 29.35
N SER A 3 -79.38 1.07 30.22
CA SER A 3 -79.37 0.94 31.69
C SER A 3 -78.41 -0.14 32.12
N ASN A 4 -77.53 -0.05 33.09
CA ASN A 4 -77.29 0.59 34.38
C ASN A 4 -75.83 0.34 34.80
N LEU A 5 -75.08 1.25 35.33
CA LEU A 5 -75.00 1.70 36.75
C LEU A 5 -74.80 0.62 37.80
N ASN A 6 -73.64 0.59 38.44
CA ASN A 6 -73.38 0.51 39.89
C ASN A 6 -71.88 0.31 40.10
N LEU A 7 -71.14 1.22 40.59
CA LEU A 7 -70.93 1.79 41.92
C LEU A 7 -70.73 0.73 43.00
N LEU A 8 -69.49 0.55 43.48
CA LEU A 8 -69.23 0.47 44.92
C LEU A 8 -67.74 0.51 45.21
N GLN A 9 -67.44 1.59 45.89
CA GLN A 9 -66.30 1.90 46.69
C GLN A 9 -65.84 0.78 47.61
N ARG A 10 -64.52 0.61 47.79
CA ARG A 10 -63.89 0.43 49.11
C ARG A 10 -62.38 0.58 49.05
N SER A 11 -61.94 1.52 49.72
CA SER A 11 -60.72 2.00 50.38
C SER A 11 -59.62 1.00 50.69
N CYS A 12 -58.41 1.64 50.77
CA CYS A 12 -57.21 1.35 51.59
C CYS A 12 -56.21 0.36 51.10
N ALA A 13 -55.03 0.81 50.74
CA ALA A 13 -53.87 0.91 51.62
C ALA A 13 -52.64 1.36 50.84
N LEU A 14 -52.00 2.37 51.38
CA LEU A 14 -50.65 2.82 50.96
C LEU A 14 -49.61 1.70 51.14
N LEU A 15 -48.83 1.43 50.10
CA LEU A 15 -47.47 0.94 50.25
C LEU A 15 -46.57 1.63 49.21
N LEU A 16 -45.79 2.56 49.71
CA LEU A 16 -44.67 3.19 49.03
C LEU A 16 -43.58 2.07 48.82
N ALA A 17 -43.41 1.64 47.58
CA ALA A 17 -42.23 0.88 47.20
C ALA A 17 -41.46 1.76 46.23
N GLY A 18 -40.36 2.36 46.72
CA GLY A 18 -39.42 3.12 45.92
C GLY A 18 -38.74 2.21 44.88
N ALA A 19 -39.05 2.46 43.59
CA ALA A 19 -38.32 1.89 42.50
C ALA A 19 -37.09 2.75 42.26
N ALA A 20 -35.94 2.29 42.74
CA ALA A 20 -34.63 2.83 42.34
C ALA A 20 -34.42 2.49 40.86
N LEU A 21 -34.60 3.46 39.98
CA LEU A 21 -34.16 3.39 38.59
C LEU A 21 -32.63 3.43 38.58
N ALA A 22 -32.02 2.26 38.51
CA ALA A 22 -30.62 2.15 38.13
C ALA A 22 -30.49 2.55 36.67
N PHE A 23 -30.00 3.75 36.42
CA PHE A 23 -29.50 4.14 35.13
C PHE A 23 -28.25 3.27 34.87
N MET A 24 -28.37 2.16 34.15
CA MET A 24 -27.29 1.51 33.46
C MET A 24 -26.85 2.46 32.34
N GLY A 25 -25.86 3.29 32.63
CA GLY A 25 -25.11 4.02 31.63
C GLY A 25 -24.47 3.00 30.69
N CYS A 26 -24.94 2.92 29.45
CA CYS A 26 -24.16 2.30 28.38
C CYS A 26 -22.90 3.15 28.24
N ASP A 27 -21.81 2.62 28.75
CA ASP A 27 -20.49 3.18 28.52
C ASP A 27 -20.16 2.79 27.05
N ASP A 28 -20.43 3.73 26.13
CA ASP A 28 -20.04 3.64 24.73
C ASP A 28 -18.52 3.82 24.65
N THR A 29 -17.77 2.89 25.23
CA THR A 29 -16.33 2.77 25.03
C THR A 29 -16.14 2.30 23.60
N LYS A 30 -16.00 3.24 22.68
CA LYS A 30 -15.54 2.99 21.32
C LYS A 30 -14.26 2.14 21.43
N PRO A 31 -14.22 0.96 20.80
CA PRO A 31 -13.03 0.11 20.85
C PRO A 31 -11.79 0.93 20.50
N ALA A 32 -10.78 0.87 21.34
CA ALA A 32 -9.51 1.52 21.04
C ALA A 32 -9.00 1.02 19.69
N PRO A 33 -8.47 1.90 18.82
CA PRO A 33 -7.86 1.47 17.56
C PRO A 33 -6.84 0.36 17.84
N PRO A 34 -6.74 -0.68 17.00
CA PRO A 34 -5.74 -1.72 17.18
C PRO A 34 -4.37 -1.09 17.34
N ALA A 35 -3.64 -1.51 18.38
CA ALA A 35 -2.29 -1.02 18.62
C ALA A 35 -1.43 -1.26 17.38
N GLN A 36 -0.80 -0.20 16.87
CA GLN A 36 0.09 -0.31 15.71
C GLN A 36 1.27 -1.23 16.07
N PRO A 37 1.72 -2.09 15.15
CA PRO A 37 2.91 -2.90 15.38
C PRO A 37 4.10 -2.05 15.78
N LYS A 38 4.86 -2.50 16.77
CA LYS A 38 6.03 -1.77 17.32
C LYS A 38 7.29 -1.92 16.47
N THR A 39 7.25 -2.75 15.42
CA THR A 39 8.39 -3.04 14.55
C THR A 39 8.07 -2.68 13.11
N SER A 40 9.06 -2.19 12.38
CA SER A 40 8.97 -1.95 10.95
C SER A 40 8.75 -3.26 10.19
N GLN A 41 7.99 -3.18 9.09
CA GLN A 41 7.73 -4.28 8.17
C GLN A 41 8.36 -3.95 6.83
N PHE A 42 8.99 -4.94 6.23
CA PHE A 42 9.64 -4.83 4.93
C PHE A 42 9.00 -5.82 3.99
N GLU A 43 8.54 -5.33 2.83
CA GLU A 43 7.78 -6.11 1.87
C GLU A 43 8.34 -5.96 0.47
N THR A 44 8.04 -6.94 -0.37
CA THR A 44 8.40 -6.91 -1.79
C THR A 44 7.55 -5.89 -2.56
N GLY A 45 8.00 -5.51 -3.75
CA GLY A 45 7.33 -4.52 -4.57
C GLY A 45 5.92 -4.94 -4.98
N ARG A 46 5.74 -6.18 -5.38
CA ARG A 46 4.42 -6.71 -5.77
C ARG A 46 3.46 -6.74 -4.59
N PHE A 47 3.91 -7.14 -3.41
CA PHE A 47 3.08 -7.12 -2.19
C PHE A 47 2.63 -5.68 -1.87
N ALA A 48 3.56 -4.73 -1.84
CA ALA A 48 3.24 -3.33 -1.56
C ALA A 48 2.27 -2.74 -2.60
N LEU A 49 2.48 -3.04 -3.89
CA LEU A 49 1.57 -2.62 -4.97
C LEU A 49 0.16 -3.17 -4.75
N GLN A 50 0.03 -4.45 -4.39
CA GLN A 50 -1.27 -5.08 -4.11
C GLN A 50 -2.02 -4.39 -2.96
N LYS A 51 -1.31 -3.84 -1.97
CA LYS A 51 -1.93 -3.04 -0.89
C LYS A 51 -2.44 -1.70 -1.38
N MET A 52 -1.79 -1.08 -2.37
CA MET A 52 -2.18 0.23 -2.92
C MET A 52 -3.35 0.14 -3.93
N ILE A 53 -3.51 -0.97 -4.64
CA ILE A 53 -4.54 -1.15 -5.68
C ILE A 53 -5.96 -0.81 -5.21
N PRO A 54 -6.46 -1.26 -4.04
CA PRO A 54 -7.81 -0.93 -3.60
C PRO A 54 -8.03 0.58 -3.45
N ALA A 55 -7.04 1.31 -2.90
CA ALA A 55 -7.11 2.76 -2.77
C ALA A 55 -7.09 3.45 -4.14
N ALA A 56 -6.21 3.02 -5.04
CA ALA A 56 -6.14 3.54 -6.41
C ALA A 56 -7.44 3.29 -7.20
N ARG A 57 -8.06 2.12 -7.05
CA ARG A 57 -9.35 1.80 -7.68
C ARG A 57 -10.53 2.54 -7.05
N SER A 58 -10.45 2.89 -5.77
CA SER A 58 -11.42 3.76 -5.11
C SER A 58 -11.31 5.21 -5.61
N TRP A 59 -10.09 5.69 -5.88
CA TRP A 59 -9.85 6.98 -6.52
C TRP A 59 -10.37 7.03 -7.95
N SER A 60 -10.07 6.00 -8.76
CA SER A 60 -10.63 5.85 -10.12
C SER A 60 -10.71 4.37 -10.53
N PRO A 61 -11.88 3.87 -10.96
CA PRO A 61 -12.06 2.47 -11.33
C PRO A 61 -11.16 1.97 -12.46
N ASP A 62 -10.73 2.86 -13.36
CA ASP A 62 -9.83 2.59 -14.48
C ASP A 62 -8.35 2.84 -14.17
N ALA A 63 -8.03 3.17 -12.91
CA ALA A 63 -6.65 3.44 -12.50
C ALA A 63 -5.74 2.24 -12.75
N ASN A 64 -4.68 2.45 -13.50
CA ASN A 64 -3.61 1.47 -13.73
C ASN A 64 -2.26 2.06 -13.37
N PRO A 65 -1.31 1.26 -12.89
CA PRO A 65 0.01 1.75 -12.51
C PRO A 65 0.83 2.20 -13.73
N ILE A 66 1.63 3.24 -13.53
CA ILE A 66 2.67 3.70 -14.46
C ILE A 66 4.03 3.20 -13.97
N GLN A 67 4.29 3.38 -12.68
CA GLN A 67 5.60 3.15 -12.07
C GLN A 67 5.44 2.70 -10.62
N LEU A 68 6.37 1.88 -10.15
CA LEU A 68 6.54 1.53 -8.74
C LEU A 68 8.00 1.69 -8.36
N THR A 69 8.27 2.35 -7.22
CA THR A 69 9.63 2.60 -6.71
C THR A 69 9.75 2.23 -5.24
N SER A 70 10.92 1.71 -4.84
CA SER A 70 11.28 1.55 -3.44
C SER A 70 12.12 2.71 -2.93
N SER A 71 12.16 2.86 -1.60
CA SER A 71 13.14 3.70 -0.92
C SER A 71 13.91 2.88 0.10
N THR A 72 15.19 3.20 0.30
CA THR A 72 16.02 2.60 1.34
C THR A 72 16.15 3.53 2.54
N ASN A 73 16.38 2.95 3.71
CA ASN A 73 16.67 3.66 4.94
C ASN A 73 17.69 2.89 5.78
N SER A 74 17.98 3.34 7.00
CA SER A 74 18.92 2.67 7.90
C SER A 74 18.51 1.26 8.33
N GLU A 75 17.21 0.94 8.30
CA GLU A 75 16.67 -0.37 8.70
C GLU A 75 16.56 -1.34 7.52
N SER A 76 16.45 -0.82 6.28
CA SER A 76 16.35 -1.63 5.05
C SER A 76 17.14 -1.00 3.92
N ILE A 77 18.20 -1.68 3.52
CA ILE A 77 19.05 -1.29 2.40
C ILE A 77 18.73 -2.06 1.11
N GLY A 78 17.66 -2.85 1.10
CA GLY A 78 17.10 -3.47 -0.10
C GLY A 78 17.81 -4.73 -0.61
N HIS A 79 18.67 -5.40 0.19
CA HIS A 79 19.46 -6.55 -0.25
C HIS A 79 18.70 -7.88 -0.38
N ASP A 80 17.41 -7.88 -0.13
CA ASP A 80 16.53 -9.06 -0.17
C ASP A 80 15.30 -8.85 -1.06
N GLY A 81 15.30 -7.81 -1.86
CA GLY A 81 14.14 -7.45 -2.67
C GLY A 81 13.05 -6.70 -1.92
N LYS A 82 13.27 -6.38 -0.63
CA LYS A 82 12.24 -5.76 0.23
C LYS A 82 12.58 -4.32 0.58
N SER A 83 11.52 -3.56 0.84
CA SER A 83 11.62 -2.20 1.36
C SER A 83 10.52 -1.92 2.37
N GLY A 84 10.78 -1.00 3.31
CA GLY A 84 9.77 -0.48 4.23
C GLY A 84 8.92 0.63 3.64
N PHE A 85 9.31 1.18 2.47
CA PHE A 85 8.55 2.23 1.80
C PHE A 85 8.53 2.02 0.28
N TRP A 86 7.33 1.98 -0.26
CA TRP A 86 7.05 1.87 -1.68
C TRP A 86 6.15 3.00 -2.16
N ARG A 87 6.42 3.53 -3.34
CA ARG A 87 5.58 4.54 -3.99
C ARG A 87 5.24 4.08 -5.40
N ALA A 88 3.94 4.07 -5.71
CA ALA A 88 3.42 3.82 -7.05
C ALA A 88 2.74 5.07 -7.60
N VAL A 89 2.84 5.31 -8.89
CA VAL A 89 2.03 6.30 -9.59
C VAL A 89 0.98 5.56 -10.40
N PHE A 90 -0.29 5.89 -10.18
CA PHE A 90 -1.39 5.36 -10.97
C PHE A 90 -1.95 6.46 -11.86
N ALA A 91 -2.44 6.08 -13.04
CA ALA A 91 -3.15 6.98 -13.92
C ALA A 91 -4.55 6.46 -14.25
N SER A 92 -5.46 7.40 -14.43
CA SER A 92 -6.80 7.21 -14.97
C SER A 92 -6.87 7.88 -16.34
N PRO A 93 -6.81 7.12 -17.44
CA PRO A 93 -7.00 7.66 -18.78
C PRO A 93 -8.36 8.36 -18.96
N ALA A 94 -9.43 7.83 -18.35
CA ALA A 94 -10.75 8.42 -18.42
C ALA A 94 -10.82 9.83 -17.80
N ARG A 95 -10.03 10.08 -16.74
CA ARG A 95 -9.97 11.39 -16.05
C ARG A 95 -8.88 12.31 -16.62
N GLY A 96 -7.93 11.77 -17.36
CA GLY A 96 -6.71 12.50 -17.77
C GLY A 96 -5.87 12.93 -16.55
N LYS A 97 -5.84 12.10 -15.49
CA LYS A 97 -5.18 12.37 -14.21
C LYS A 97 -4.28 11.22 -13.80
N SER A 98 -3.26 11.55 -13.03
CA SER A 98 -2.43 10.60 -12.28
C SER A 98 -2.37 10.98 -10.82
N GLU A 99 -2.19 10.00 -9.94
CA GLU A 99 -2.05 10.21 -8.50
C GLU A 99 -1.02 9.25 -7.93
N PRO A 100 -0.10 9.72 -7.07
CA PRO A 100 0.83 8.86 -6.36
C PRO A 100 0.16 8.23 -5.14
N PHE A 101 0.38 6.93 -4.97
CA PHE A 101 0.05 6.17 -3.77
C PHE A 101 1.33 5.65 -3.16
N SER A 102 1.36 5.51 -1.84
CA SER A 102 2.49 4.91 -1.14
C SER A 102 2.00 3.87 -0.13
N TRP A 103 2.85 2.87 0.09
CA TRP A 103 2.72 1.96 1.22
C TRP A 103 3.94 2.09 2.11
N SER A 104 3.70 2.22 3.42
CA SER A 104 4.75 2.24 4.44
C SER A 104 4.49 1.18 5.49
N GLY A 105 5.51 0.35 5.73
CA GLY A 105 5.59 -0.55 6.87
C GLY A 105 6.44 -0.01 8.01
N LEU A 106 7.03 1.19 7.86
CA LEU A 106 7.97 1.77 8.80
C LEU A 106 7.29 2.20 10.10
N VAL A 107 8.06 2.17 11.19
CA VAL A 107 7.74 2.84 12.44
C VAL A 107 8.53 4.14 12.45
N ASP A 108 7.98 5.15 11.79
CA ASP A 108 8.58 6.47 11.61
C ASP A 108 7.51 7.54 11.86
N PRO A 109 7.74 8.52 12.76
CA PRO A 109 6.77 9.55 13.06
C PRO A 109 6.43 10.45 11.86
N ASP A 110 7.36 10.60 10.91
CA ASP A 110 7.19 11.47 9.75
C ASP A 110 6.57 10.74 8.54
N VAL A 111 6.48 9.41 8.59
CA VAL A 111 5.95 8.59 7.50
C VAL A 111 4.74 7.78 7.98
N PRO A 112 3.51 8.21 7.65
CA PRO A 112 2.31 7.49 8.05
C PRO A 112 2.34 6.04 7.57
N ARG A 113 2.11 5.11 8.50
CA ARG A 113 2.08 3.67 8.20
C ARG A 113 0.83 3.29 7.40
N GLY A 114 0.96 2.27 6.58
CA GLY A 114 -0.12 1.78 5.71
C GLY A 114 -0.12 2.44 4.36
N VAL A 115 -1.30 2.50 3.74
CA VAL A 115 -1.48 3.09 2.41
C VAL A 115 -1.86 4.57 2.54
N ASN A 116 -1.12 5.40 1.85
CA ASN A 116 -1.35 6.85 1.77
C ASN A 116 -1.39 7.25 0.29
N HIS A 117 -1.93 8.44 0.01
CA HIS A 117 -1.97 9.00 -1.33
C HIS A 117 -1.52 10.46 -1.32
N GLY A 118 -1.10 10.94 -2.49
CA GLY A 118 -0.62 12.31 -2.66
C GLY A 118 -1.62 13.17 -3.43
N VAL A 119 -1.09 14.14 -4.16
CA VAL A 119 -1.89 15.11 -4.92
C VAL A 119 -1.98 14.65 -6.38
N GLU A 120 -3.17 14.81 -6.97
CA GLU A 120 -3.39 14.56 -8.39
C GLU A 120 -2.54 15.46 -9.28
N ASP A 121 -2.08 14.89 -10.40
CA ASP A 121 -1.41 15.61 -11.48
C ASP A 121 -2.09 15.30 -12.82
N THR A 122 -1.70 16.02 -13.86
CA THR A 122 -2.16 15.79 -15.22
C THR A 122 -1.55 14.51 -15.78
N TYR A 123 -2.34 13.77 -16.56
CA TYR A 123 -1.91 12.59 -17.28
C TYR A 123 -2.34 12.65 -18.75
N SER A 124 -1.45 12.23 -19.65
CA SER A 124 -1.76 12.07 -21.07
C SER A 124 -1.31 10.68 -21.55
N ALA A 125 -2.22 9.90 -22.07
CA ALA A 125 -1.93 8.60 -22.68
C ALA A 125 -1.00 8.68 -23.91
N ALA A 126 -0.84 9.88 -24.50
CA ALA A 126 0.10 10.11 -25.60
C ALA A 126 1.56 10.22 -25.10
N ASN A 127 1.78 10.40 -23.80
CA ASN A 127 3.11 10.47 -23.22
C ASN A 127 3.70 9.06 -23.06
N ARG A 128 4.59 8.69 -23.96
CA ARG A 128 5.26 7.37 -23.97
C ARG A 128 6.14 7.10 -22.76
N SER A 129 6.55 8.14 -22.02
CA SER A 129 7.35 7.99 -20.80
C SER A 129 6.49 7.69 -19.55
N MET A 130 5.17 7.74 -19.68
CA MET A 130 4.21 7.53 -18.60
C MET A 130 3.11 6.54 -18.99
N MET A 131 3.49 5.46 -19.67
CA MET A 131 2.51 4.46 -20.08
C MET A 131 2.02 3.65 -18.88
N THR A 132 0.71 3.49 -18.80
CA THR A 132 0.11 2.53 -17.88
C THR A 132 0.33 1.10 -18.37
N TRP A 133 0.40 0.16 -17.42
CA TRP A 133 0.54 -1.25 -17.72
C TRP A 133 -0.47 -2.09 -16.94
N ASP A 134 -0.77 -3.25 -17.48
CA ASP A 134 -1.70 -4.20 -16.87
C ASP A 134 -0.98 -5.00 -15.78
N LEU A 135 -1.64 -5.14 -14.62
CA LEU A 135 -1.14 -5.90 -13.45
C LEU A 135 -0.83 -7.36 -13.78
N ASN A 136 -1.47 -7.94 -14.80
CA ASN A 136 -1.22 -9.29 -15.26
C ASN A 136 0.18 -9.52 -15.84
N TYR A 137 0.90 -8.45 -16.23
CA TYR A 137 2.29 -8.54 -16.67
C TYR A 137 3.27 -8.70 -15.52
N LEU A 138 2.91 -8.28 -14.30
CA LEU A 138 3.77 -8.40 -13.13
C LEU A 138 3.68 -9.81 -12.53
N LYS A 139 4.53 -10.71 -12.97
CA LYS A 139 4.60 -12.11 -12.50
C LYS A 139 5.78 -12.34 -11.57
N VAL A 140 6.87 -11.63 -11.79
CA VAL A 140 8.14 -11.72 -11.04
C VAL A 140 8.20 -10.59 -10.02
N ASP A 141 8.48 -10.91 -8.77
CA ASP A 141 8.59 -9.93 -7.69
C ASP A 141 10.04 -9.48 -7.50
N THR A 142 10.26 -8.48 -6.64
CA THR A 142 11.56 -7.85 -6.43
C THR A 142 12.61 -8.77 -5.82
N ASP A 143 12.24 -9.76 -5.00
CA ASP A 143 13.15 -10.77 -4.48
C ASP A 143 13.76 -11.63 -5.61
N GLN A 144 12.94 -12.09 -6.55
CA GLN A 144 13.38 -12.83 -7.72
C GLN A 144 14.19 -11.96 -8.69
N ALA A 145 13.78 -10.68 -8.88
CA ALA A 145 14.54 -9.72 -9.68
C ALA A 145 15.92 -9.44 -9.07
N PHE A 146 16.00 -9.35 -7.74
CA PHE A 146 17.26 -9.21 -7.02
C PHE A 146 18.17 -10.43 -7.23
N GLU A 147 17.64 -11.65 -7.11
CA GLU A 147 18.42 -12.88 -7.37
C GLU A 147 18.99 -12.90 -8.79
N THR A 148 18.20 -12.54 -9.79
CA THR A 148 18.69 -12.40 -11.17
C THR A 148 19.78 -11.35 -11.25
N ALA A 149 19.62 -10.19 -10.63
CA ALA A 149 20.61 -9.13 -10.64
C ALA A 149 21.92 -9.52 -9.94
N GLN A 150 21.85 -10.34 -8.87
CA GLN A 150 23.05 -10.90 -8.21
C GLN A 150 23.90 -11.73 -9.20
N GLN A 151 23.28 -12.52 -10.07
CA GLN A 151 23.98 -13.32 -11.07
C GLN A 151 24.62 -12.49 -12.18
N HIS A 152 24.19 -11.23 -12.36
CA HIS A 152 24.62 -10.33 -13.43
C HIS A 152 25.52 -9.17 -12.99
N GLY A 153 26.16 -9.32 -11.81
CA GLY A 153 27.18 -8.39 -11.30
C GLY A 153 26.87 -7.81 -9.93
N GLY A 154 25.62 -7.90 -9.46
CA GLY A 154 25.20 -7.38 -8.16
C GLY A 154 25.99 -8.02 -7.01
N LYS A 155 26.17 -9.35 -7.04
CA LYS A 155 26.91 -10.10 -6.00
C LYS A 155 28.35 -9.57 -5.85
N THR A 156 29.07 -9.48 -6.97
CA THR A 156 30.46 -9.00 -6.95
C THR A 156 30.58 -7.55 -6.43
N LEU A 157 29.57 -6.72 -6.71
CA LEU A 157 29.54 -5.35 -6.22
C LEU A 157 29.27 -5.29 -4.72
N LEU A 158 28.30 -6.07 -4.21
CA LEU A 158 27.99 -6.12 -2.79
C LEU A 158 29.07 -6.81 -1.94
N GLU A 159 29.84 -7.74 -2.50
CA GLU A 159 31.03 -8.30 -1.84
C GLU A 159 32.10 -7.23 -1.58
N LYS A 160 32.21 -6.25 -2.47
CA LYS A 160 33.15 -5.11 -2.32
C LYS A 160 32.59 -4.01 -1.43
N GLU A 161 31.30 -3.77 -1.50
CA GLU A 161 30.59 -2.68 -0.84
C GLU A 161 29.32 -3.20 -0.16
N SER A 162 29.47 -3.90 0.94
CA SER A 162 28.37 -4.59 1.62
C SER A 162 27.27 -3.70 2.17
N LYS A 163 27.50 -2.39 2.30
CA LYS A 163 26.51 -1.40 2.75
C LYS A 163 25.88 -0.60 1.61
N LEU A 164 26.20 -0.95 0.35
CA LEU A 164 25.65 -0.24 -0.80
C LEU A 164 24.13 -0.44 -0.86
N PRO A 165 23.31 0.63 -0.88
CA PRO A 165 21.86 0.47 -0.96
C PRO A 165 21.44 -0.09 -2.31
N VAL A 166 20.37 -0.90 -2.32
CA VAL A 166 19.72 -1.41 -3.53
C VAL A 166 18.30 -0.90 -3.57
N THR A 167 17.94 -0.22 -4.65
CA THR A 167 16.58 0.26 -4.88
C THR A 167 15.98 -0.41 -6.11
N TYR A 168 14.66 -0.40 -6.17
CA TYR A 168 13.89 -1.06 -7.21
C TYR A 168 12.98 -0.04 -7.90
N LEU A 169 12.95 -0.10 -9.21
CA LEU A 169 12.03 0.65 -10.05
C LEU A 169 11.35 -0.33 -11.02
N LEU A 170 10.03 -0.26 -11.12
CA LEU A 170 9.25 -0.98 -12.12
C LEU A 170 8.64 0.04 -13.06
N ASP A 171 8.89 -0.12 -14.35
CA ASP A 171 8.30 0.68 -15.42
C ASP A 171 7.98 -0.18 -16.66
N PHE A 172 7.18 0.40 -17.56
CA PHE A 172 6.91 -0.18 -18.86
C PHE A 172 7.70 0.54 -19.94
N ASP A 173 8.57 -0.22 -20.63
CA ASP A 173 9.32 0.28 -21.76
C ASP A 173 8.45 0.26 -23.03
N ALA A 174 8.08 1.44 -23.50
CA ALA A 174 7.25 1.62 -24.69
C ALA A 174 7.93 1.16 -25.99
N MET A 175 9.26 1.07 -26.05
CA MET A 175 10.00 0.66 -27.24
C MET A 175 10.09 -0.85 -27.37
N SER A 176 10.40 -1.54 -26.28
CA SER A 176 10.49 -3.00 -26.26
C SER A 176 9.17 -3.68 -25.92
N HIS A 177 8.14 -2.92 -25.50
CA HIS A 177 6.86 -3.41 -24.99
C HIS A 177 7.03 -4.37 -23.81
N GLN A 178 7.96 -4.09 -22.90
CA GLN A 178 8.28 -4.92 -21.75
C GLN A 178 8.05 -4.19 -20.43
N LEU A 179 7.44 -4.87 -19.49
CA LEU A 179 7.44 -4.47 -18.09
C LEU A 179 8.75 -4.96 -17.46
N ARG A 180 9.51 -4.06 -16.85
CA ARG A 180 10.86 -4.39 -16.38
C ARG A 180 11.15 -3.85 -14.99
N TRP A 181 11.84 -4.65 -14.21
CA TRP A 181 12.48 -4.22 -12.99
C TRP A 181 13.85 -3.63 -13.29
N HIS A 182 14.15 -2.48 -12.70
CA HIS A 182 15.48 -1.94 -12.56
C HIS A 182 15.93 -2.24 -11.14
N VAL A 183 16.94 -3.07 -10.98
CA VAL A 183 17.63 -3.33 -9.72
C VAL A 183 18.84 -2.42 -9.69
N ILE A 184 18.80 -1.36 -8.88
CA ILE A 184 19.72 -0.23 -8.89
C ILE A 184 20.62 -0.30 -7.65
N TYR A 185 21.91 -0.44 -7.84
CA TYR A 185 22.91 -0.54 -6.80
C TYR A 185 23.61 0.82 -6.59
N GLY A 186 23.43 1.41 -5.42
CA GLY A 186 24.06 2.67 -5.02
C GLY A 186 23.25 3.92 -5.35
N THR A 187 23.66 5.03 -4.71
CA THR A 187 23.16 6.38 -4.97
C THR A 187 24.36 7.34 -4.94
N PRO A 188 24.85 7.83 -6.08
CA PRO A 188 24.37 7.53 -7.45
C PRO A 188 24.57 6.06 -7.86
N ALA A 189 23.83 5.62 -8.89
CA ALA A 189 23.87 4.25 -9.37
C ALA A 189 25.28 3.86 -9.84
N LYS A 190 25.80 2.73 -9.36
CA LYS A 190 27.06 2.10 -9.79
C LYS A 190 26.81 0.95 -10.73
N LEU A 191 25.65 0.34 -10.65
CA LEU A 191 25.17 -0.74 -11.50
C LEU A 191 23.64 -0.67 -11.51
N THR A 192 23.05 -0.78 -12.67
CA THR A 192 21.63 -1.06 -12.86
C THR A 192 21.46 -2.33 -13.66
N VAL A 193 20.72 -3.29 -13.11
CA VAL A 193 20.38 -4.53 -13.81
C VAL A 193 18.88 -4.51 -14.15
N PHE A 194 18.58 -4.73 -15.43
CA PHE A 194 17.22 -4.79 -15.93
C PHE A 194 16.76 -6.24 -16.04
N VAL A 195 15.60 -6.51 -15.45
CA VAL A 195 14.99 -7.85 -15.38
C VAL A 195 13.57 -7.77 -15.92
N ASP A 196 13.19 -8.66 -16.81
CA ASP A 196 11.82 -8.76 -17.31
C ASP A 196 10.86 -9.14 -16.17
N ALA A 197 9.90 -8.29 -15.87
CA ALA A 197 8.96 -8.48 -14.76
C ALA A 197 7.91 -9.56 -15.02
N SER A 198 7.82 -10.07 -16.24
CA SER A 198 6.91 -11.16 -16.61
C SER A 198 7.56 -12.53 -16.57
N SER A 199 8.86 -12.62 -16.88
CA SER A 199 9.58 -13.90 -17.02
C SER A 199 10.73 -14.09 -16.01
N GLY A 200 11.27 -13.01 -15.42
CA GLY A 200 12.45 -13.02 -14.56
C GLY A 200 13.78 -13.06 -15.33
N ASN A 201 13.74 -12.99 -16.64
CA ASN A 201 14.94 -13.05 -17.46
C ASN A 201 15.74 -11.76 -17.34
N PHE A 202 17.07 -11.91 -17.32
CA PHE A 202 17.97 -10.78 -17.48
C PHE A 202 17.79 -10.14 -18.86
N LEU A 203 17.68 -8.81 -18.89
CA LEU A 203 17.57 -8.05 -20.13
C LEU A 203 18.89 -7.39 -20.50
N ARG A 204 19.42 -6.57 -19.62
CA ARG A 204 20.68 -5.81 -19.79
C ARG A 204 21.18 -5.26 -18.46
N LYS A 205 22.38 -4.67 -18.48
CA LYS A 205 22.93 -3.91 -17.35
C LYS A 205 23.64 -2.64 -17.83
N GLU A 206 23.68 -1.67 -16.98
CA GLU A 206 24.33 -0.37 -17.18
C GLU A 206 25.19 0.00 -15.97
#